data_20c23bea8cde9977fb2cee14f967e2f0
#
_entry.id   20c23bea8cde9977fb2cee14f967e2f0
#
_cell.length_a   1.000
_cell.length_b   1.000
_cell.length_c   1.000
_cell.angle_alpha   90.00
_cell.angle_beta   90.00
_cell.angle_gamma   90.00
#
_symmetry.space_group_name_H-M   'P 1'
#
loop_
_entity.id
_entity.type
_entity.pdbx_description
1 polymer ?
#
loop_
_entity_poly.entity_id
_entity_poly.type
_entity_poly.pdbx_seq_one_letter_code
_entity_poly.pdbx_strand_id
1 'polypeptide(L)'
;MGQGPAGFVDIPIAARYKPETRRIACKTAPEASFSRQSRHPTQPSMTSLSEAVARRRTFAIISHPDAGKTTLTEKLLLFGGAIQMAGAVKARGEQRRAHSDWMKVERERGISVASSVMTYDYDGKTFNLLDTPGHEDFSEDTYRTLTAVDSAVMVLDAAKGIEAQTLKLFEVCRLRDMPIITFVNKLDRESRDPFELLDEVEQRLALDVTPASWPIGMGRSFLGCYDLLHDRLLLVERSRDKMGAEGETCSGIDDPKLDELLPADAVAKLREDVEMVRELCPAFDREAYLQGTMTPVYFG
;
A
#
# COMPACT_ATOMS: atom_id res chain seq x y z
N MET A 1 -11.86 -28.76 -7.08
CA MET A 1 -11.88 -28.01 -5.83
C MET A 1 -10.81 -26.95 -6.00
N GLY A 2 -11.21 -25.78 -6.50
CA GLY A 2 -10.28 -24.70 -6.86
C GLY A 2 -9.96 -23.86 -5.63
N GLN A 3 -8.70 -23.81 -5.26
CA GLN A 3 -8.19 -22.77 -4.37
C GLN A 3 -8.00 -21.53 -5.23
N GLY A 4 -8.69 -20.43 -4.88
CA GLY A 4 -8.49 -19.13 -5.49
C GLY A 4 -7.10 -18.57 -5.19
N PRO A 5 -6.61 -17.58 -5.98
CA PRO A 5 -5.29 -17.03 -5.82
C PRO A 5 -5.13 -16.42 -4.43
N ALA A 6 -4.04 -16.79 -3.74
CA ALA A 6 -3.65 -16.24 -2.45
C ALA A 6 -3.30 -14.76 -2.66
N GLY A 7 -4.29 -13.91 -2.39
CA GLY A 7 -4.14 -12.47 -2.37
C GLY A 7 -3.31 -12.01 -1.17
N PHE A 8 -3.08 -10.77 -1.11
CA PHE A 8 -2.44 -9.99 -0.05
C PHE A 8 -2.32 -10.68 1.31
N VAL A 9 -1.17 -10.52 1.97
CA VAL A 9 -0.98 -10.86 3.38
C VAL A 9 -2.20 -10.36 4.15
N ASP A 10 -2.95 -11.27 4.74
CA ASP A 10 -4.11 -10.97 5.58
C ASP A 10 -3.59 -10.33 6.88
N ILE A 11 -3.26 -9.04 6.80
CA ILE A 11 -2.84 -8.24 7.95
C ILE A 11 -4.13 -7.75 8.61
N PRO A 12 -4.59 -8.37 9.70
CA PRO A 12 -5.81 -7.92 10.38
C PRO A 12 -5.53 -6.63 11.13
N ILE A 13 -5.91 -5.52 10.55
CA ILE A 13 -5.96 -4.21 11.19
C ILE A 13 -7.26 -4.10 11.98
N ALA A 14 -7.47 -4.92 12.96
CA ALA A 14 -8.65 -4.81 13.80
C ALA A 14 -8.41 -5.42 15.18
N ALA A 15 -7.80 -4.67 16.06
CA ALA A 15 -7.94 -4.93 17.50
C ALA A 15 -7.40 -3.80 18.37
N ARG A 16 -8.02 -2.61 18.37
CA ARG A 16 -7.92 -1.66 19.49
C ARG A 16 -9.13 -0.71 19.49
N TYR A 17 -10.33 -1.24 19.65
CA TYR A 17 -11.46 -0.41 20.06
C TYR A 17 -12.27 -1.14 21.13
N LYS A 18 -12.17 -0.70 22.39
CA LYS A 18 -13.13 -1.03 23.45
C LYS A 18 -14.16 0.09 23.49
N PRO A 19 -15.40 -0.14 23.11
CA PRO A 19 -16.44 0.88 23.27
C PRO A 19 -16.90 0.94 24.75
N GLU A 20 -16.70 2.08 25.39
CA GLU A 20 -17.44 2.41 26.61
C GLU A 20 -18.91 2.70 26.23
N THR A 21 -19.81 1.84 26.69
CA THR A 21 -21.25 1.98 26.50
C THR A 21 -21.81 3.05 27.42
N ARG A 22 -22.05 4.26 26.91
CA ARG A 22 -22.99 5.19 27.51
C ARG A 22 -24.40 4.92 26.96
N ARG A 23 -25.27 4.38 27.82
CA ARG A 23 -26.70 4.24 27.56
C ARG A 23 -27.37 5.62 27.57
N ILE A 24 -27.88 6.06 26.43
CA ILE A 24 -28.80 7.19 26.34
C ILE A 24 -30.21 6.59 26.24
N ALA A 25 -31.05 6.89 27.25
CA ALA A 25 -32.44 6.47 27.28
C ALA A 25 -33.28 7.34 26.32
N CYS A 26 -33.92 6.71 25.36
CA CYS A 26 -34.86 7.37 24.46
C CYS A 26 -36.30 7.16 24.99
N LYS A 27 -37.04 8.25 25.19
CA LYS A 27 -38.44 8.25 25.64
C LYS A 27 -39.37 7.96 24.44
N THR A 28 -40.33 7.09 24.70
CA THR A 28 -41.38 6.65 23.79
C THR A 28 -42.43 7.75 23.51
N ALA A 29 -42.90 7.83 22.27
CA ALA A 29 -44.15 8.51 21.87
C ALA A 29 -44.95 7.59 20.91
N PRO A 30 -46.31 7.74 20.82
CA PRO A 30 -47.22 6.64 20.56
C PRO A 30 -47.55 6.37 19.07
N GLU A 31 -48.08 5.16 18.87
CA GLU A 31 -48.48 4.56 17.60
C GLU A 31 -49.60 5.31 16.86
N ALA A 32 -49.45 5.44 15.55
CA ALA A 32 -50.54 5.68 14.62
C ALA A 32 -50.48 4.64 13.51
N SER A 33 -51.52 3.81 13.45
CA SER A 33 -51.74 2.75 12.48
C SER A 33 -52.04 3.30 11.07
N PHE A 34 -51.24 2.95 10.06
CA PHE A 34 -51.61 3.12 8.66
C PHE A 34 -51.17 1.90 7.84
N SER A 35 -52.17 1.09 7.45
CA SER A 35 -52.00 -0.04 6.55
C SER A 35 -51.89 0.44 5.13
N ARG A 36 -50.73 0.24 4.50
CA ARG A 36 -50.60 0.19 3.01
C ARG A 36 -49.57 -0.88 2.66
N GLN A 37 -50.07 -1.96 2.06
CA GLN A 37 -49.23 -2.94 1.35
C GLN A 37 -48.58 -2.27 0.16
N SER A 38 -47.28 -2.04 0.23
CA SER A 38 -46.41 -1.74 -0.89
C SER A 38 -45.29 -2.78 -0.91
N ARG A 39 -45.21 -3.53 -2.01
CA ARG A 39 -44.12 -4.48 -2.27
C ARG A 39 -42.83 -3.66 -2.28
N HIS A 40 -42.05 -3.75 -1.20
CA HIS A 40 -40.69 -3.21 -1.16
C HIS A 40 -39.74 -4.14 -1.93
N PRO A 41 -38.82 -3.61 -2.73
CA PRO A 41 -37.71 -4.39 -3.26
C PRO A 41 -36.90 -4.94 -2.09
N THR A 42 -36.47 -6.19 -2.19
CA THR A 42 -35.64 -6.89 -1.22
C THR A 42 -34.47 -6.01 -0.82
N GLN A 43 -34.46 -5.55 0.42
CA GLN A 43 -33.32 -4.86 0.99
C GLN A 43 -32.12 -5.83 1.02
N PRO A 44 -30.93 -5.41 0.63
CA PRO A 44 -29.74 -6.24 0.79
C PRO A 44 -29.59 -6.57 2.28
N SER A 45 -29.26 -7.83 2.58
CA SER A 45 -29.05 -8.32 3.93
C SER A 45 -28.08 -7.38 4.67
N MET A 46 -28.54 -6.79 5.76
CA MET A 46 -27.69 -5.94 6.60
C MET A 46 -26.57 -6.82 7.17
N THR A 47 -25.38 -6.69 6.61
CA THR A 47 -24.16 -7.20 7.23
C THR A 47 -24.08 -6.67 8.67
N SER A 48 -23.75 -7.52 9.60
CA SER A 48 -23.62 -7.07 10.99
C SER A 48 -22.56 -5.97 11.09
N LEU A 49 -22.69 -5.04 12.02
CA LEU A 49 -21.69 -3.96 12.21
C LEU A 49 -20.28 -4.52 12.40
N SER A 50 -20.16 -5.64 13.11
CA SER A 50 -18.87 -6.32 13.33
C SER A 50 -18.26 -6.86 12.03
N GLU A 51 -19.07 -7.42 11.11
CA GLU A 51 -18.62 -7.86 9.80
C GLU A 51 -18.19 -6.69 8.92
N ALA A 52 -18.97 -5.60 8.94
CA ALA A 52 -18.62 -4.40 8.18
C ALA A 52 -17.31 -3.77 8.69
N VAL A 53 -17.05 -3.76 9.99
CA VAL A 53 -15.77 -3.31 10.58
C VAL A 53 -14.64 -4.27 10.24
N ALA A 54 -14.85 -5.58 10.34
CA ALA A 54 -13.85 -6.60 10.04
C ALA A 54 -13.40 -6.58 8.56
N ARG A 55 -14.24 -6.09 7.65
CA ARG A 55 -13.91 -5.96 6.21
C ARG A 55 -13.17 -4.69 5.86
N ARG A 56 -13.19 -3.65 6.69
CA ARG A 56 -12.59 -2.35 6.36
C ARG A 56 -11.10 -2.32 6.69
N ARG A 57 -10.35 -1.64 5.81
CA ARG A 57 -8.92 -1.35 5.96
C ARG A 57 -8.70 0.11 5.61
N THR A 58 -8.27 0.90 6.59
CA THR A 58 -8.08 2.34 6.40
C THR A 58 -6.59 2.66 6.53
N PHE A 59 -6.00 3.21 5.49
CA PHE A 59 -4.58 3.50 5.46
C PHE A 59 -4.28 4.81 4.74
N ALA A 60 -3.11 5.38 5.03
CA ALA A 60 -2.59 6.55 4.34
C ALA A 60 -1.30 6.21 3.59
N ILE A 61 -0.98 7.00 2.58
CA ILE A 61 0.34 6.94 1.93
C ILE A 61 1.13 8.17 2.35
N ILE A 62 2.29 7.96 2.95
CA ILE A 62 3.23 8.99 3.35
C ILE A 62 4.49 8.94 2.48
N SER A 63 4.99 10.08 2.06
CA SER A 63 6.21 10.15 1.26
C SER A 63 6.73 11.57 1.16
N HIS A 64 7.98 11.70 0.74
CA HIS A 64 8.48 12.97 0.21
C HIS A 64 7.79 13.31 -1.13
N PRO A 65 7.64 14.61 -1.50
CA PRO A 65 7.22 14.99 -2.84
C PRO A 65 8.04 14.28 -3.93
N ASP A 66 7.38 13.90 -5.02
CA ASP A 66 7.98 13.17 -6.15
C ASP A 66 8.46 11.74 -5.88
N ALA A 67 8.33 11.16 -4.67
CA ALA A 67 8.66 9.74 -4.43
C ALA A 67 7.75 8.76 -5.19
N GLY A 68 6.62 9.24 -5.73
CA GLY A 68 5.69 8.43 -6.53
C GLY A 68 4.36 8.12 -5.83
N LYS A 69 4.02 8.87 -4.76
CA LYS A 69 2.76 8.71 -4.02
C LYS A 69 1.54 8.66 -4.93
N THR A 70 1.33 9.69 -5.76
CA THR A 70 0.18 9.80 -6.65
C THR A 70 0.12 8.64 -7.66
N THR A 71 1.27 8.20 -8.17
CA THR A 71 1.34 7.06 -9.10
C THR A 71 0.94 5.76 -8.40
N LEU A 72 1.39 5.54 -7.17
CA LEU A 72 1.01 4.37 -6.37
C LEU A 72 -0.50 4.40 -6.05
N THR A 73 -1.02 5.55 -5.61
CA THR A 73 -2.45 5.78 -5.36
C THR A 73 -3.29 5.39 -6.58
N GLU A 74 -2.93 5.90 -7.77
CA GLU A 74 -3.65 5.58 -9.00
C GLU A 74 -3.58 4.10 -9.36
N LYS A 75 -2.43 3.46 -9.17
CA LYS A 75 -2.29 2.02 -9.40
C LYS A 75 -3.17 1.21 -8.45
N LEU A 76 -3.20 1.53 -7.17
CA LEU A 76 -4.06 0.86 -6.18
C LEU A 76 -5.55 1.00 -6.54
N LEU A 77 -5.99 2.21 -6.93
CA LEU A 77 -7.37 2.45 -7.36
C LEU A 77 -7.73 1.71 -8.65
N LEU A 78 -6.76 1.60 -9.56
CA LEU A 78 -6.93 0.87 -10.82
C LEU A 78 -7.08 -0.63 -10.57
N PHE A 79 -6.22 -1.23 -9.74
CA PHE A 79 -6.30 -2.64 -9.35
C PHE A 79 -7.57 -2.93 -8.54
N GLY A 80 -8.01 -2.00 -7.70
CA GLY A 80 -9.27 -2.08 -6.98
C GLY A 80 -10.51 -1.83 -7.85
N GLY A 81 -10.33 -1.56 -9.16
CA GLY A 81 -11.44 -1.28 -10.08
C GLY A 81 -12.18 0.03 -9.83
N ALA A 82 -11.69 0.90 -8.95
CA ALA A 82 -12.31 2.19 -8.64
C ALA A 82 -12.14 3.20 -9.79
N ILE A 83 -11.09 3.05 -10.59
CA ILE A 83 -10.85 3.82 -11.81
C ILE A 83 -10.59 2.88 -13.00
N GLN A 84 -10.96 3.28 -14.20
CA GLN A 84 -10.79 2.44 -15.39
C GLN A 84 -9.46 2.67 -16.10
N MET A 85 -8.78 3.77 -15.83
CA MET A 85 -7.51 4.13 -16.46
C MET A 85 -6.68 5.02 -15.53
N ALA A 86 -5.43 4.65 -15.30
CA ALA A 86 -4.48 5.51 -14.60
C ALA A 86 -3.98 6.62 -15.54
N GLY A 87 -3.91 7.85 -15.07
CA GLY A 87 -3.26 8.94 -15.77
C GLY A 87 -1.75 8.87 -15.57
N ALA A 88 -0.97 9.00 -16.64
CA ALA A 88 0.47 9.20 -16.48
C ALA A 88 0.70 10.61 -15.89
N VAL A 89 1.20 10.71 -14.68
CA VAL A 89 1.47 11.97 -13.97
C VAL A 89 2.46 12.88 -14.72
N LYS A 90 3.13 12.39 -15.74
CA LYS A 90 4.09 13.13 -16.56
C LYS A 90 3.74 13.13 -18.05
N ALA A 91 2.60 13.64 -18.44
CA ALA A 91 2.41 14.04 -19.83
C ALA A 91 2.41 15.57 -19.91
N ARG A 92 3.41 16.16 -20.57
CA ARG A 92 3.36 17.53 -21.09
C ARG A 92 2.18 17.63 -22.06
N GLY A 93 1.02 18.06 -21.57
CA GLY A 93 -0.18 18.24 -22.40
C GLY A 93 -1.45 18.04 -21.57
N GLU A 94 -2.43 18.84 -21.82
CA GLU A 94 -3.62 19.11 -20.99
C GLU A 94 -4.59 17.91 -20.75
N GLN A 95 -4.28 16.68 -21.16
CA GLN A 95 -5.29 15.60 -21.19
C GLN A 95 -5.06 14.38 -20.31
N ARG A 96 -3.98 14.29 -19.52
CA ARG A 96 -3.72 13.12 -18.66
C ARG A 96 -3.19 13.57 -17.31
N ARG A 97 -4.09 13.91 -16.39
CA ARG A 97 -3.77 14.26 -15.01
C ARG A 97 -4.31 13.20 -14.07
N ALA A 98 -3.64 13.02 -12.93
CA ALA A 98 -4.04 12.08 -11.90
C ALA A 98 -5.52 12.25 -11.53
N HIS A 99 -6.24 11.14 -11.37
CA HIS A 99 -7.65 11.17 -11.00
C HIS A 99 -7.86 11.65 -9.56
N SER A 100 -6.81 11.60 -8.73
CA SER A 100 -6.81 12.12 -7.35
C SER A 100 -6.71 13.65 -7.28
N ASP A 101 -6.20 14.31 -8.34
CA ASP A 101 -5.96 15.76 -8.37
C ASP A 101 -7.16 16.51 -8.99
N TRP A 102 -8.22 16.70 -8.24
CA TRP A 102 -9.46 17.30 -8.73
C TRP A 102 -9.60 18.80 -8.46
N MET A 103 -8.85 19.35 -7.53
CA MET A 103 -8.85 20.80 -7.34
C MET A 103 -8.06 21.52 -8.44
N LYS A 104 -8.54 22.71 -8.84
CA LYS A 104 -7.86 23.51 -9.87
C LYS A 104 -6.41 23.83 -9.49
N VAL A 105 -6.17 24.12 -8.22
CA VAL A 105 -4.83 24.41 -7.65
C VAL A 105 -3.92 23.19 -7.73
N GLU A 106 -4.43 21.99 -7.45
CA GLU A 106 -3.69 20.73 -7.57
C GLU A 106 -3.31 20.48 -9.02
N ARG A 107 -4.25 20.72 -9.94
CA ARG A 107 -4.02 20.59 -11.39
C ARG A 107 -2.98 21.59 -11.93
N GLU A 108 -2.95 22.80 -11.42
CA GLU A 108 -2.01 23.82 -11.87
C GLU A 108 -0.60 23.62 -11.31
N ARG A 109 -0.48 23.12 -10.07
CA ARG A 109 0.80 22.89 -9.39
C ARG A 109 1.33 21.48 -9.58
N GLY A 110 0.48 20.49 -9.94
CA GLY A 110 0.85 19.08 -10.05
C GLY A 110 1.15 18.42 -8.71
N ILE A 111 0.53 18.91 -7.62
CA ILE A 111 0.66 18.41 -6.24
C ILE A 111 -0.73 18.32 -5.60
N SER A 112 -0.92 17.30 -4.73
CA SER A 112 -2.12 17.18 -3.90
C SER A 112 -2.08 18.24 -2.79
N VAL A 113 -3.14 19.05 -2.70
CA VAL A 113 -3.26 20.17 -1.75
C VAL A 113 -4.19 19.83 -0.59
N ALA A 114 -5.19 18.98 -0.83
CA ALA A 114 -6.17 18.58 0.17
C ALA A 114 -6.16 17.07 0.38
N SER A 115 -6.42 16.65 1.64
CA SER A 115 -6.61 15.23 1.94
C SER A 115 -7.91 14.74 1.32
N SER A 116 -7.87 13.62 0.61
CA SER A 116 -9.04 12.98 0.01
C SER A 116 -9.16 11.54 0.47
N VAL A 117 -10.40 11.06 0.61
CA VAL A 117 -10.69 9.66 0.94
C VAL A 117 -11.15 8.95 -0.33
N MET A 118 -10.44 7.90 -0.70
CA MET A 118 -10.77 7.06 -1.84
C MET A 118 -11.08 5.66 -1.35
N THR A 119 -12.24 5.13 -1.73
CA THR A 119 -12.69 3.81 -1.29
C THR A 119 -12.77 2.87 -2.47
N TYR A 120 -12.27 1.64 -2.29
CA TYR A 120 -12.38 0.56 -3.27
C TYR A 120 -12.49 -0.80 -2.58
N ASP A 121 -13.08 -1.77 -3.29
CA ASP A 121 -13.18 -3.13 -2.81
C ASP A 121 -12.13 -3.99 -3.51
N TYR A 122 -11.41 -4.81 -2.75
CA TYR A 122 -10.45 -5.76 -3.27
C TYR A 122 -10.39 -6.98 -2.36
N ASP A 123 -10.39 -8.19 -2.93
CA ASP A 123 -10.33 -9.46 -2.22
C ASP A 123 -11.26 -9.55 -1.00
N GLY A 124 -12.53 -9.16 -1.19
CA GLY A 124 -13.56 -9.20 -0.14
C GLY A 124 -13.37 -8.19 1.00
N LYS A 125 -12.40 -7.30 0.92
CA LYS A 125 -12.16 -6.21 1.87
C LYS A 125 -12.53 -4.87 1.22
N THR A 126 -12.90 -3.90 2.05
CA THR A 126 -13.15 -2.51 1.65
C THR A 126 -11.98 -1.66 2.13
N PHE A 127 -11.21 -1.15 1.20
CA PHE A 127 -10.07 -0.28 1.48
C PHE A 127 -10.49 1.18 1.42
N ASN A 128 -10.09 1.94 2.44
CA ASN A 128 -10.19 3.39 2.47
C ASN A 128 -8.77 3.95 2.44
N LEU A 129 -8.39 4.49 1.31
CA LEU A 129 -7.11 5.16 1.13
C LEU A 129 -7.30 6.65 1.40
N LEU A 130 -6.58 7.18 2.37
CA LEU A 130 -6.51 8.60 2.66
C LEU A 130 -5.26 9.16 1.99
N ASP A 131 -5.46 9.94 0.92
CA ASP A 131 -4.35 10.63 0.27
C ASP A 131 -3.94 11.85 1.10
N THR A 132 -2.66 11.93 1.44
CA THR A 132 -2.11 13.03 2.23
C THR A 132 -1.39 14.02 1.32
N PRO A 133 -1.50 15.35 1.56
CA PRO A 133 -0.68 16.32 0.86
C PRO A 133 0.81 16.01 1.06
N GLY A 134 1.57 15.92 -0.03
CA GLY A 134 3.01 15.64 0.03
C GLY A 134 3.88 16.87 0.30
N HIS A 135 3.31 18.08 0.29
CA HIS A 135 4.07 19.32 0.41
C HIS A 135 4.20 19.78 1.86
N GLU A 136 5.33 20.40 2.22
CA GLU A 136 5.61 20.86 3.60
C GLU A 136 4.58 21.86 4.13
N ASP A 137 3.98 22.66 3.26
CA ASP A 137 3.01 23.70 3.62
C ASP A 137 1.66 23.15 4.16
N PHE A 138 1.40 21.85 4.00
CA PHE A 138 0.14 21.19 4.39
C PHE A 138 0.30 20.20 5.55
N SER A 139 1.30 20.36 6.38
CA SER A 139 1.64 19.42 7.46
C SER A 139 0.51 19.19 8.47
N GLU A 140 -0.31 20.20 8.80
CA GLU A 140 -1.39 20.06 9.77
C GLU A 140 -2.52 19.13 9.26
N ASP A 141 -2.92 19.27 7.99
CA ASP A 141 -3.94 18.40 7.40
C ASP A 141 -3.42 16.96 7.26
N THR A 142 -2.14 16.80 6.97
CA THR A 142 -1.50 15.48 6.95
C THR A 142 -1.52 14.83 8.33
N TYR A 143 -1.20 15.58 9.39
CA TYR A 143 -1.27 15.06 10.77
C TYR A 143 -2.68 14.66 11.16
N ARG A 144 -3.69 15.47 10.83
CA ARG A 144 -5.11 15.12 11.06
C ARG A 144 -5.50 13.86 10.30
N THR A 145 -5.08 13.72 9.04
CA THR A 145 -5.35 12.53 8.24
C THR A 145 -4.71 11.28 8.87
N LEU A 146 -3.45 11.36 9.31
CA LEU A 146 -2.77 10.26 9.97
C LEU A 146 -3.41 9.86 11.30
N THR A 147 -4.19 10.74 11.95
CA THR A 147 -4.95 10.36 13.15
C THR A 147 -6.18 9.50 12.84
N ALA A 148 -6.64 9.46 11.61
CA ALA A 148 -7.85 8.77 11.18
C ALA A 148 -7.58 7.40 10.52
N VAL A 149 -6.32 6.99 10.38
CA VAL A 149 -5.94 5.72 9.73
C VAL A 149 -5.39 4.70 10.70
N ASP A 150 -5.46 3.43 10.31
CA ASP A 150 -5.00 2.28 11.10
C ASP A 150 -3.56 1.87 10.75
N SER A 151 -3.08 2.23 9.58
CA SER A 151 -1.73 1.94 9.08
C SER A 151 -1.29 2.96 8.05
N ALA A 152 0.00 2.95 7.71
CA ALA A 152 0.56 3.78 6.65
C ALA A 152 1.40 2.96 5.66
N VAL A 153 1.44 3.41 4.41
CA VAL A 153 2.41 2.98 3.40
C VAL A 153 3.41 4.13 3.21
N MET A 154 4.65 3.89 3.60
CA MET A 154 5.74 4.83 3.43
C MET A 154 6.42 4.58 2.08
N VAL A 155 6.39 5.56 1.19
CA VAL A 155 7.01 5.45 -0.14
C VAL A 155 8.33 6.19 -0.15
N LEU A 156 9.40 5.47 -0.49
CA LEU A 156 10.76 5.98 -0.64
C LEU A 156 11.16 5.99 -2.12
N ASP A 157 11.94 6.98 -2.52
CA ASP A 157 12.60 7.01 -3.82
C ASP A 157 13.90 6.20 -3.71
N ALA A 158 14.08 5.17 -4.54
CA ALA A 158 15.25 4.28 -4.47
C ALA A 158 16.59 5.00 -4.69
N ALA A 159 16.60 6.14 -5.37
CA ALA A 159 17.82 6.93 -5.56
C ALA A 159 18.14 7.82 -4.35
N LYS A 160 17.12 8.25 -3.60
CA LYS A 160 17.26 9.26 -2.54
C LYS A 160 17.21 8.68 -1.13
N GLY A 161 16.50 7.55 -0.94
CA GLY A 161 16.26 6.98 0.38
C GLY A 161 15.30 7.81 1.23
N ILE A 162 15.57 7.92 2.52
CA ILE A 162 14.73 8.66 3.48
C ILE A 162 15.03 10.14 3.42
N GLU A 163 14.09 10.93 2.94
CA GLU A 163 14.17 12.39 2.91
C GLU A 163 13.53 13.04 4.16
N ALA A 164 13.88 14.29 4.44
CA ALA A 164 13.47 14.98 5.66
C ALA A 164 11.95 15.00 5.90
N GLN A 165 11.15 15.16 4.84
CA GLN A 165 9.70 15.16 4.96
C GLN A 165 9.15 13.78 5.32
N THR A 166 9.70 12.71 4.74
CA THR A 166 9.33 11.35 5.08
C THR A 166 9.60 11.06 6.56
N LEU A 167 10.75 11.50 7.07
CA LEU A 167 11.13 11.33 8.48
C LEU A 167 10.14 12.04 9.42
N LYS A 168 9.76 13.29 9.13
CA LYS A 168 8.74 14.01 9.92
C LYS A 168 7.40 13.28 9.97
N LEU A 169 6.95 12.74 8.83
CA LEU A 169 5.69 11.99 8.75
C LEU A 169 5.77 10.66 9.49
N PHE A 170 6.93 9.99 9.39
CA PHE A 170 7.21 8.79 10.16
C PHE A 170 7.15 9.02 11.67
N GLU A 171 7.75 10.11 12.17
CA GLU A 171 7.71 10.47 13.59
C GLU A 171 6.26 10.59 14.11
N VAL A 172 5.36 11.15 13.30
CA VAL A 172 3.93 11.22 13.65
C VAL A 172 3.28 9.84 13.75
N CYS A 173 3.61 8.95 12.82
CA CYS A 173 3.13 7.57 12.84
C CYS A 173 3.67 6.82 14.07
N ARG A 174 4.94 7.01 14.42
CA ARG A 174 5.60 6.39 15.56
C ARG A 174 4.99 6.79 16.90
N LEU A 175 4.58 8.07 17.07
CA LEU A 175 3.89 8.53 18.29
C LEU A 175 2.61 7.76 18.60
N ARG A 176 2.10 6.98 17.64
CA ARG A 176 0.87 6.20 17.74
C ARG A 176 1.09 4.69 17.60
N ASP A 177 2.34 4.25 17.60
CA ASP A 177 2.70 2.85 17.32
C ASP A 177 1.99 2.33 16.06
N MET A 178 1.92 3.17 15.01
CA MET A 178 1.18 2.86 13.79
C MET A 178 1.97 1.86 12.93
N PRO A 179 1.36 0.75 12.51
CA PRO A 179 1.99 -0.18 11.57
C PRO A 179 2.33 0.49 10.24
N ILE A 180 3.54 0.29 9.76
CA ILE A 180 4.03 0.90 8.51
C ILE A 180 4.53 -0.18 7.56
N ILE A 181 4.10 -0.09 6.30
CA ILE A 181 4.67 -0.83 5.18
C ILE A 181 5.60 0.11 4.44
N THR A 182 6.82 -0.28 4.20
CA THR A 182 7.78 0.51 3.39
C THR A 182 7.76 0.04 1.94
N PHE A 183 7.62 0.97 1.00
CA PHE A 183 7.68 0.72 -0.42
C PHE A 183 8.80 1.54 -1.07
N VAL A 184 9.85 0.87 -1.52
CA VAL A 184 10.98 1.46 -2.24
C VAL A 184 10.64 1.47 -3.72
N ASN A 185 10.45 2.67 -4.26
CA ASN A 185 9.90 2.92 -5.59
C ASN A 185 10.97 3.43 -6.56
N LYS A 186 10.75 3.26 -7.87
CA LYS A 186 11.57 3.76 -8.97
C LYS A 186 12.87 2.98 -9.21
N LEU A 187 12.85 1.71 -8.98
CA LEU A 187 13.98 0.82 -9.31
C LEU A 187 14.24 0.69 -10.81
N ASP A 188 13.30 1.13 -11.66
CA ASP A 188 13.46 1.29 -13.10
C ASP A 188 14.45 2.38 -13.50
N ARG A 189 14.98 3.13 -12.52
CA ARG A 189 15.97 4.20 -12.68
C ARG A 189 17.27 3.86 -11.96
N GLU A 190 18.28 4.70 -12.15
CA GLU A 190 19.50 4.65 -11.36
C GLU A 190 19.14 4.80 -9.88
N SER A 191 19.47 3.81 -9.09
CA SER A 191 19.09 3.69 -7.68
C SER A 191 20.27 3.25 -6.83
N ARG A 192 20.14 3.41 -5.52
CA ARG A 192 21.10 2.91 -4.54
C ARG A 192 20.94 1.41 -4.39
N ASP A 193 21.96 0.78 -3.81
CA ASP A 193 21.92 -0.64 -3.49
C ASP A 193 20.75 -0.98 -2.53
N PRO A 194 19.99 -2.06 -2.75
CA PRO A 194 18.89 -2.43 -1.88
C PRO A 194 19.27 -2.68 -0.44
N PHE A 195 20.44 -3.27 -0.17
CA PHE A 195 20.93 -3.48 1.20
C PHE A 195 21.24 -2.16 1.90
N GLU A 196 21.85 -1.19 1.21
CA GLU A 196 22.07 0.15 1.76
C GLU A 196 20.76 0.85 2.12
N LEU A 197 19.70 0.64 1.33
CA LEU A 197 18.38 1.22 1.61
C LEU A 197 17.72 0.56 2.82
N LEU A 198 17.89 -0.76 3.00
CA LEU A 198 17.42 -1.48 4.19
C LEU A 198 18.13 -0.97 5.44
N ASP A 199 19.47 -0.88 5.40
CA ASP A 199 20.28 -0.35 6.50
C ASP A 199 19.88 1.09 6.87
N GLU A 200 19.60 1.94 5.87
CA GLU A 200 19.15 3.31 6.13
C GLU A 200 17.78 3.32 6.83
N VAL A 201 16.83 2.46 6.41
CA VAL A 201 15.51 2.35 7.05
C VAL A 201 15.67 1.89 8.49
N GLU A 202 16.44 0.83 8.73
CA GLU A 202 16.68 0.29 10.06
C GLU A 202 17.32 1.34 11.00
N GLN A 203 18.43 1.95 10.58
CA GLN A 203 19.18 2.88 11.40
C GLN A 203 18.46 4.20 11.66
N ARG A 204 17.82 4.78 10.63
CA ARG A 204 17.19 6.10 10.77
C ARG A 204 15.82 6.03 11.41
N LEU A 205 15.07 4.94 11.20
CA LEU A 205 13.73 4.79 11.74
C LEU A 205 13.71 3.96 13.02
N ALA A 206 14.79 3.25 13.34
CA ALA A 206 14.87 2.30 14.46
C ALA A 206 13.71 1.30 14.42
N LEU A 207 13.53 0.67 13.26
CA LEU A 207 12.56 -0.39 13.00
C LEU A 207 13.30 -1.65 12.56
N ASP A 208 12.82 -2.81 12.99
CA ASP A 208 13.24 -4.06 12.38
C ASP A 208 12.74 -4.10 10.93
N VAL A 209 13.63 -4.45 10.00
CA VAL A 209 13.36 -4.42 8.56
C VAL A 209 13.27 -5.83 8.02
N THR A 210 12.15 -6.17 7.39
CA THR A 210 11.93 -7.46 6.73
C THR A 210 11.65 -7.25 5.24
N PRO A 211 12.53 -7.64 4.31
CA PRO A 211 12.21 -7.62 2.90
C PRO A 211 11.06 -8.57 2.57
N ALA A 212 10.00 -8.03 1.99
CA ALA A 212 8.83 -8.79 1.51
C ALA A 212 8.92 -9.10 0.01
N SER A 213 9.65 -8.29 -0.75
CA SER A 213 10.04 -8.58 -2.12
C SER A 213 11.50 -8.20 -2.33
N TRP A 214 12.15 -8.76 -3.37
CA TRP A 214 13.52 -8.44 -3.74
C TRP A 214 13.62 -8.04 -5.21
N PRO A 215 14.35 -6.98 -5.57
CA PRO A 215 14.45 -6.51 -6.94
C PRO A 215 15.38 -7.41 -7.77
N ILE A 216 15.04 -7.61 -9.02
CA ILE A 216 15.85 -8.34 -9.99
C ILE A 216 16.43 -7.33 -10.98
N GLY A 217 17.68 -6.95 -10.73
CA GLY A 217 18.32 -5.85 -11.43
C GLY A 217 17.83 -4.47 -10.99
N MET A 218 18.46 -3.43 -11.54
CA MET A 218 18.14 -2.02 -11.26
C MET A 218 18.34 -1.16 -12.50
N GLY A 219 17.68 -0.02 -12.58
CA GLY A 219 17.79 0.91 -13.69
C GLY A 219 17.35 0.26 -15.01
N ARG A 220 18.21 0.28 -16.00
CA ARG A 220 17.91 -0.31 -17.33
C ARG A 220 17.85 -1.84 -17.33
N SER A 221 18.47 -2.47 -16.35
CA SER A 221 18.46 -3.93 -16.14
C SER A 221 17.37 -4.40 -15.20
N PHE A 222 16.49 -3.52 -14.73
CA PHE A 222 15.37 -3.89 -13.87
C PHE A 222 14.39 -4.79 -14.63
N LEU A 223 14.27 -6.03 -14.20
CA LEU A 223 13.41 -7.06 -14.79
C LEU A 223 12.11 -7.25 -14.03
N GLY A 224 12.09 -6.91 -12.73
CA GLY A 224 10.96 -7.13 -11.85
C GLY A 224 11.38 -7.38 -10.42
N CYS A 225 10.52 -8.04 -9.65
CA CYS A 225 10.77 -8.39 -8.26
C CYS A 225 10.42 -9.85 -7.98
N TYR A 226 11.10 -10.43 -7.01
CA TYR A 226 10.73 -11.71 -6.43
C TYR A 226 9.99 -11.47 -5.10
N ASP A 227 8.77 -11.97 -4.98
CA ASP A 227 7.97 -11.93 -3.75
C ASP A 227 8.48 -13.01 -2.79
N LEU A 228 9.16 -12.58 -1.73
CA LEU A 228 9.79 -13.46 -0.73
C LEU A 228 8.78 -14.12 0.22
N LEU A 229 7.57 -13.55 0.33
CA LEU A 229 6.53 -14.06 1.22
C LEU A 229 5.69 -15.16 0.57
N HIS A 230 5.59 -15.17 -0.76
CA HIS A 230 4.70 -16.08 -1.50
C HIS A 230 5.42 -16.88 -2.59
N ASP A 231 6.75 -16.77 -2.69
CA ASP A 231 7.55 -17.41 -3.72
C ASP A 231 6.99 -17.17 -5.14
N ARG A 232 6.89 -15.88 -5.53
CA ARG A 232 6.37 -15.46 -6.83
C ARG A 232 7.33 -14.56 -7.57
N LEU A 233 7.48 -14.80 -8.86
CA LEU A 233 8.22 -13.93 -9.76
C LEU A 233 7.28 -12.91 -10.39
N LEU A 234 7.52 -11.64 -10.15
CA LEU A 234 6.77 -10.50 -10.67
C LEU A 234 7.63 -9.79 -11.73
N LEU A 235 7.42 -10.11 -13.01
CA LEU A 235 8.16 -9.48 -14.11
C LEU A 235 7.49 -8.19 -14.58
N VAL A 236 8.31 -7.19 -14.86
CA VAL A 236 7.85 -5.97 -15.53
C VAL A 236 7.69 -6.30 -17.03
N GLU A 237 6.45 -6.53 -17.45
CA GLU A 237 6.17 -6.61 -18.87
C GLU A 237 6.47 -5.27 -19.54
N ARG A 238 7.36 -5.28 -20.55
CA ARG A 238 7.68 -4.10 -21.37
C ARG A 238 6.50 -3.61 -22.21
N SER A 239 5.40 -4.35 -22.23
CA SER A 239 4.16 -3.98 -22.90
C SER A 239 3.23 -3.25 -21.93
N ARG A 240 2.95 -1.99 -22.23
CA ARG A 240 2.13 -1.06 -21.42
C ARG A 240 0.65 -1.45 -21.29
N ASP A 241 0.19 -2.51 -21.93
CA ASP A 241 -1.23 -2.80 -22.13
C ASP A 241 -1.79 -3.97 -21.33
N LYS A 242 -0.96 -4.71 -20.59
CA LYS A 242 -1.44 -5.79 -19.73
C LYS A 242 -1.40 -5.36 -18.26
N MET A 243 -2.54 -4.93 -17.76
CA MET A 243 -2.80 -4.79 -16.34
C MET A 243 -2.94 -6.16 -15.70
N GLY A 244 -2.20 -6.38 -14.61
CA GLY A 244 -2.39 -7.54 -13.75
C GLY A 244 -1.78 -8.81 -14.31
N ALA A 245 -0.49 -8.78 -14.66
CA ALA A 245 0.25 -10.03 -14.74
C ALA A 245 0.21 -10.67 -13.35
N GLU A 246 -0.57 -11.74 -13.21
CA GLU A 246 -0.44 -12.64 -12.07
C GLU A 246 1.02 -13.11 -12.08
N GLY A 247 1.75 -12.86 -10.96
CA GLY A 247 3.14 -13.30 -10.87
C GLY A 247 3.24 -14.80 -11.09
N GLU A 248 4.31 -15.24 -11.72
CA GLU A 248 4.59 -16.67 -11.90
C GLU A 248 4.89 -17.28 -10.53
N THR A 249 4.07 -18.24 -10.12
CA THR A 249 4.28 -18.97 -8.85
C THR A 249 5.44 -19.94 -9.01
N CYS A 250 6.40 -19.83 -8.09
CA CYS A 250 7.58 -20.68 -7.98
C CYS A 250 7.47 -21.61 -6.76
N SER A 251 8.21 -22.69 -6.77
CA SER A 251 8.31 -23.60 -5.61
C SER A 251 9.39 -23.15 -4.60
N GLY A 252 9.94 -21.97 -4.78
CA GLY A 252 11.01 -21.35 -4.00
C GLY A 252 12.06 -20.72 -4.88
N ILE A 253 13.13 -20.19 -4.30
CA ILE A 253 14.20 -19.50 -5.01
C ILE A 253 15.05 -20.44 -5.92
N ASP A 254 15.00 -21.73 -5.66
CA ASP A 254 15.72 -22.75 -6.43
C ASP A 254 14.86 -23.37 -7.54
N ASP A 255 13.65 -22.83 -7.78
CA ASP A 255 12.78 -23.33 -8.85
C ASP A 255 13.45 -23.17 -10.24
N PRO A 256 13.55 -24.26 -11.03
CA PRO A 256 14.08 -24.22 -12.39
C PRO A 256 13.39 -23.22 -13.33
N LYS A 257 12.14 -22.86 -13.04
CA LYS A 257 11.41 -21.83 -13.78
C LYS A 257 12.13 -20.49 -13.81
N LEU A 258 12.87 -20.17 -12.73
CA LEU A 258 13.64 -18.91 -12.69
C LEU A 258 14.75 -18.90 -13.76
N ASP A 259 15.39 -20.06 -13.98
CA ASP A 259 16.44 -20.21 -15.00
C ASP A 259 15.86 -20.16 -16.43
N GLU A 260 14.57 -20.48 -16.60
CA GLU A 260 13.87 -20.38 -17.90
C GLU A 260 13.40 -18.96 -18.22
N LEU A 261 13.01 -18.20 -17.19
CA LEU A 261 12.36 -16.89 -17.34
C LEU A 261 13.31 -15.70 -17.23
N LEU A 262 14.47 -15.89 -16.60
CA LEU A 262 15.45 -14.85 -16.31
C LEU A 262 16.82 -15.17 -16.92
N PRO A 263 17.63 -14.14 -17.22
CA PRO A 263 19.04 -14.34 -17.58
C PRO A 263 19.82 -15.04 -16.44
N ALA A 264 20.77 -15.91 -16.80
CA ALA A 264 21.50 -16.73 -15.84
C ALA A 264 22.26 -15.90 -14.78
N ASP A 265 22.81 -14.77 -15.17
CA ASP A 265 23.48 -13.83 -14.27
C ASP A 265 22.51 -13.18 -13.28
N ALA A 266 21.29 -12.86 -13.72
CA ALA A 266 20.25 -12.32 -12.87
C ALA A 266 19.73 -13.35 -11.86
N VAL A 267 19.59 -14.62 -12.27
CA VAL A 267 19.20 -15.72 -11.38
C VAL A 267 20.27 -15.98 -10.31
N ALA A 268 21.54 -16.05 -10.72
CA ALA A 268 22.66 -16.26 -9.81
C ALA A 268 22.72 -15.15 -8.75
N LYS A 269 22.60 -13.89 -9.19
CA LYS A 269 22.59 -12.73 -8.28
C LYS A 269 21.38 -12.75 -7.35
N LEU A 270 20.19 -13.05 -7.88
CA LEU A 270 18.96 -13.15 -7.07
C LEU A 270 19.09 -14.20 -5.96
N ARG A 271 19.64 -15.39 -6.28
CA ARG A 271 19.84 -16.45 -5.28
C ARG A 271 20.82 -16.04 -4.19
N GLU A 272 21.96 -15.43 -4.58
CA GLU A 272 22.95 -14.89 -3.64
C GLU A 272 22.33 -13.82 -2.72
N ASP A 273 21.60 -12.86 -3.27
CA ASP A 273 20.97 -11.78 -2.52
C ASP A 273 19.90 -12.32 -1.56
N VAL A 274 19.06 -13.26 -2.01
CA VAL A 274 18.00 -13.85 -1.16
C VAL A 274 18.60 -14.69 -0.02
N GLU A 275 19.73 -15.37 -0.24
CA GLU A 275 20.45 -16.06 0.82
C GLU A 275 20.95 -15.07 1.88
N MET A 276 21.57 -13.97 1.46
CA MET A 276 22.02 -12.89 2.36
C MET A 276 20.84 -12.26 3.11
N VAL A 277 19.72 -11.99 2.44
CA VAL A 277 18.51 -11.46 3.09
C VAL A 277 18.00 -12.39 4.19
N ARG A 278 17.99 -13.70 3.95
CA ARG A 278 17.53 -14.70 4.93
C ARG A 278 18.47 -14.84 6.12
N GLU A 279 19.75 -14.55 5.94
CA GLU A 279 20.75 -14.58 7.01
C GLU A 279 20.76 -13.29 7.83
N LEU A 280 20.60 -12.14 7.19
CA LEU A 280 20.78 -10.84 7.82
C LEU A 280 19.50 -10.21 8.36
N CYS A 281 18.36 -10.47 7.71
CA CYS A 281 17.11 -9.82 8.07
C CYS A 281 16.21 -10.74 8.90
N PRO A 282 15.49 -10.21 9.90
CA PRO A 282 14.54 -11.00 10.67
C PRO A 282 13.36 -11.45 9.76
N ALA A 283 12.82 -12.63 10.06
CA ALA A 283 11.58 -13.07 9.43
C ALA A 283 10.42 -12.13 9.82
N PHE A 284 9.41 -12.02 8.96
CA PHE A 284 8.25 -11.20 9.24
C PHE A 284 7.51 -11.68 10.49
N ASP A 285 7.43 -10.82 11.50
CA ASP A 285 6.63 -11.00 12.70
C ASP A 285 5.43 -10.05 12.67
N ARG A 286 4.25 -10.65 12.59
CA ARG A 286 2.99 -9.91 12.55
C ARG A 286 2.73 -9.10 13.81
N GLU A 287 3.12 -9.59 14.98
CA GLU A 287 2.90 -8.89 16.25
C GLU A 287 3.81 -7.66 16.34
N ALA A 288 5.09 -7.80 16.01
CA ALA A 288 6.04 -6.69 15.91
C ALA A 288 5.58 -5.64 14.88
N TYR A 289 5.07 -6.08 13.71
CA TYR A 289 4.47 -5.18 12.73
C TYR A 289 3.27 -4.40 13.30
N LEU A 290 2.33 -5.07 13.99
CA LEU A 290 1.16 -4.42 14.57
C LEU A 290 1.49 -3.49 15.74
N GLN A 291 2.63 -3.69 16.39
CA GLN A 291 3.16 -2.81 17.43
C GLN A 291 3.96 -1.62 16.87
N GLY A 292 4.17 -1.57 15.55
CA GLY A 292 4.92 -0.52 14.88
C GLY A 292 6.42 -0.59 15.12
N THR A 293 6.97 -1.76 15.47
CA THR A 293 8.41 -2.00 15.68
C THR A 293 9.10 -2.65 14.49
N MET A 294 8.33 -3.22 13.55
CA MET A 294 8.81 -3.87 12.33
C MET A 294 8.12 -3.29 11.10
N THR A 295 8.85 -3.21 9.99
CA THR A 295 8.30 -2.83 8.69
C THR A 295 8.65 -3.86 7.61
N PRO A 296 7.64 -4.43 6.91
CA PRO A 296 7.89 -5.16 5.68
C PRO A 296 8.27 -4.19 4.57
N VAL A 297 9.33 -4.50 3.82
CA VAL A 297 9.84 -3.67 2.72
C VAL A 297 9.54 -4.32 1.38
N TYR A 298 8.82 -3.60 0.55
CA TYR A 298 8.54 -3.96 -0.84
C TYR A 298 9.36 -3.07 -1.78
N PHE A 299 9.88 -3.67 -2.84
CA PHE A 299 10.62 -3.01 -3.90
C PHE A 299 9.79 -3.01 -5.20
N GLY A 300 9.85 -1.87 -5.98
CA GLY A 300 9.12 -1.76 -7.24
C GLY A 300 9.47 -0.55 -8.13
#